data_1ce8b02d1b4b19e0fd449b73bc6f28bc
#
_entry.id   1ce8b02d1b4b19e0fd449b73bc6f28bc
#
_cell.length_a   1.000
_cell.length_b   1.000
_cell.length_c   1.000
_cell.angle_alpha   90.00
_cell.angle_beta   90.00
_cell.angle_gamma   90.00
#
_symmetry.space_group_name_H-M   'P 1'
#
loop_
_entity.id
_entity.type
_entity.pdbx_description
1 polymer ?
#
loop_
_entity_poly.entity_id
_entity_poly.type
_entity_poly.pdbx_seq_one_letter_code
_entity_poly.pdbx_strand_id
1 'polypeptide(L)'
;AGLAPDGIRVNAIAPSFVSSEPQKVWLEDDASRTTIEQLHLLEIPTPEEIAPLVVYLASDESARMTGTVIPLDSGYMAFKARLDVMGAMQANT
;
A
#
# COMPACT_ATOMS: atom_id res chain seq x y z
N ALA A 1 -12.90 13.55 -11.52
CA ALA A 1 -13.45 14.01 -12.78
C ALA A 1 -13.56 15.52 -12.82
N GLY A 2 -14.10 16.17 -11.77
CA GLY A 2 -14.32 17.62 -11.78
C GLY A 2 -13.07 18.49 -11.89
N LEU A 3 -11.90 18.00 -11.49
CA LEU A 3 -10.65 18.77 -11.51
C LEU A 3 -9.82 18.54 -12.79
N ALA A 4 -10.11 17.49 -13.56
CA ALA A 4 -9.35 17.19 -14.77
C ALA A 4 -9.44 18.28 -15.84
N PRO A 5 -10.59 18.93 -16.09
CA PRO A 5 -10.67 20.04 -17.06
C PRO A 5 -9.79 21.22 -16.70
N ASP A 6 -9.45 21.40 -15.42
CA ASP A 6 -8.59 22.48 -14.96
C ASP A 6 -7.10 22.11 -14.97
N GLY A 7 -6.76 20.93 -15.53
CA GLY A 7 -5.39 20.47 -15.57
C GLY A 7 -4.86 19.94 -14.24
N ILE A 8 -5.75 19.58 -13.33
CA ILE A 8 -5.38 19.06 -12.02
C ILE A 8 -5.55 17.54 -12.02
N ARG A 9 -4.49 16.84 -11.65
CA ARG A 9 -4.51 15.38 -11.50
C ARG A 9 -4.63 15.04 -10.01
N VAL A 10 -5.39 13.98 -9.72
CA VAL A 10 -5.57 13.49 -8.34
C VAL A 10 -5.35 12.00 -8.35
N ASN A 11 -4.34 11.55 -7.62
CA ASN A 11 -4.03 10.15 -7.42
C ASN A 11 -3.83 9.88 -5.93
N ALA A 12 -3.93 8.63 -5.54
CA ALA A 12 -3.75 8.22 -4.16
C ALA A 12 -2.74 7.09 -4.06
N ILE A 13 -1.99 7.06 -2.98
CA ILE A 13 -1.13 5.94 -2.61
C ILE A 13 -1.78 5.25 -1.42
N ALA A 14 -1.93 3.94 -1.50
CA ALA A 14 -2.54 3.14 -0.44
C ALA A 14 -1.50 2.21 0.20
N PRO A 15 -0.79 2.66 1.23
CA PRO A 15 0.06 1.77 2.02
C PRO A 15 -0.81 0.98 3.01
N SER A 16 -0.36 -0.21 3.41
CA SER A 16 -1.03 -0.95 4.49
C SER A 16 -0.44 -0.56 5.84
N PHE A 17 0.88 -0.67 5.97
CA PHE A 17 1.62 -0.34 7.17
C PHE A 17 2.96 0.23 6.73
N VAL A 18 3.42 1.29 7.39
CA VAL A 18 4.68 1.96 7.06
C VAL A 18 5.50 2.04 8.34
N SER A 19 6.78 1.73 8.26
CA SER A 19 7.68 1.83 9.43
C SER A 19 8.06 3.27 9.74
N SER A 20 7.05 4.11 9.96
CA SER A 20 7.21 5.50 10.36
C SER A 20 7.35 5.63 11.88
N GLU A 21 7.79 6.79 12.37
CA GLU A 21 7.98 7.00 13.80
C GLU A 21 6.74 6.65 14.64
N PRO A 22 5.52 7.08 14.28
CA PRO A 22 4.34 6.71 15.06
C PRO A 22 4.05 5.21 15.06
N GLN A 23 4.52 4.48 14.07
CA GLN A 23 4.27 3.05 13.93
C GLN A 23 5.34 2.18 14.59
N LYS A 24 6.47 2.76 14.96
CA LYS A 24 7.60 1.99 15.53
C LYS A 24 7.24 1.30 16.83
N VAL A 25 6.32 1.84 17.61
CA VAL A 25 5.90 1.23 18.87
C VAL A 25 5.35 -0.18 18.63
N TRP A 26 4.64 -0.40 17.53
CA TRP A 26 4.11 -1.72 17.19
C TRP A 26 5.19 -2.66 16.67
N LEU A 27 6.22 -2.11 16.00
CA LEU A 27 7.32 -2.91 15.46
C LEU A 27 8.36 -3.28 16.53
N GLU A 28 8.38 -2.58 17.65
CA GLU A 28 9.26 -2.88 18.78
C GLU A 28 8.73 -4.03 19.63
N ASP A 29 7.43 -4.28 19.60
CA ASP A 29 6.83 -5.43 20.27
C ASP A 29 6.91 -6.66 19.37
N ASP A 30 7.60 -7.71 19.84
CA ASP A 30 7.88 -8.89 19.02
C ASP A 30 6.62 -9.57 18.49
N ALA A 31 5.58 -9.69 19.31
CA ALA A 31 4.34 -10.34 18.89
C ALA A 31 3.61 -9.52 17.83
N SER A 32 3.52 -8.20 18.04
CA SER A 32 2.90 -7.29 17.06
C SER A 32 3.67 -7.25 15.76
N ARG A 33 5.00 -7.14 15.82
CA ARG A 33 5.86 -7.13 14.64
C ARG A 33 5.67 -8.41 13.83
N THR A 34 5.72 -9.56 14.46
CA THR A 34 5.55 -10.84 13.79
C THR A 34 4.20 -10.92 13.09
N THR A 35 3.13 -10.51 13.76
CA THR A 35 1.79 -10.51 13.17
C THR A 35 1.74 -9.60 11.94
N ILE A 36 2.28 -8.39 12.04
CA ILE A 36 2.29 -7.43 10.93
C ILE A 36 3.10 -7.98 9.75
N GLU A 37 4.30 -8.52 10.02
CA GLU A 37 5.15 -9.06 8.97
C GLU A 37 4.50 -10.24 8.24
N GLN A 38 3.76 -11.08 8.95
CA GLN A 38 3.09 -12.23 8.36
C GLN A 38 1.96 -11.86 7.41
N LEU A 39 1.44 -10.64 7.50
CA LEU A 39 0.38 -10.16 6.61
C LEU A 39 0.93 -9.60 5.29
N HIS A 40 2.24 -9.57 5.11
CA HIS A 40 2.89 -8.97 3.96
C HIS A 40 3.79 -9.98 3.27
N LEU A 41 3.91 -9.86 1.94
CA LEU A 41 4.78 -10.74 1.14
C LEU A 41 6.24 -10.27 1.15
N LEU A 42 6.47 -8.98 1.36
CA LEU A 42 7.78 -8.36 1.42
C LEU A 42 7.92 -7.61 2.75
N GLU A 43 9.11 -7.10 3.00
CA GLU A 43 9.34 -6.24 4.16
C GLU A 43 8.42 -5.02 4.14
N ILE A 44 8.00 -4.58 5.31
CA ILE A 44 7.16 -3.40 5.46
C ILE A 44 7.90 -2.17 4.91
N PRO A 45 7.24 -1.36 4.06
CA PRO A 45 7.91 -0.23 3.44
C PRO A 45 8.28 0.84 4.46
N THR A 46 9.41 1.48 4.22
CA THR A 46 9.84 2.66 4.96
C THR A 46 9.28 3.91 4.29
N PRO A 47 9.20 5.05 5.01
CA PRO A 47 8.80 6.30 4.38
C PRO A 47 9.69 6.67 3.19
N GLU A 48 10.99 6.39 3.28
CA GLU A 48 11.95 6.67 2.21
C GLU A 48 11.67 5.83 0.96
N GLU A 49 11.10 4.66 1.11
CA GLU A 49 10.73 3.80 -0.02
C GLU A 49 9.42 4.22 -0.69
N ILE A 50 8.58 4.95 0.03
CA ILE A 50 7.34 5.50 -0.52
C ILE A 50 7.59 6.81 -1.26
N ALA A 51 8.54 7.61 -0.78
CA ALA A 51 8.81 8.94 -1.32
C ALA A 51 9.06 8.98 -2.84
N PRO A 52 9.80 8.05 -3.46
CA PRO A 52 9.98 8.06 -4.91
C PRO A 52 8.67 7.99 -5.69
N LEU A 53 7.69 7.24 -5.21
CA LEU A 53 6.37 7.17 -5.86
C LEU A 53 5.65 8.51 -5.76
N VAL A 54 5.73 9.18 -4.63
CA VAL A 54 5.15 10.52 -4.45
C VAL A 54 5.75 11.50 -5.46
N VAL A 55 7.08 11.49 -5.59
CA VAL A 55 7.79 12.34 -6.55
C VAL A 55 7.36 12.05 -7.97
N TYR A 56 7.26 10.77 -8.34
CA TYR A 56 6.81 10.37 -9.67
C TYR A 56 5.40 10.89 -9.95
N LEU A 57 4.48 10.72 -9.03
CA LEU A 57 3.10 11.15 -9.21
C LEU A 57 2.95 12.67 -9.27
N ALA A 58 3.85 13.39 -8.61
CA ALA A 58 3.87 14.86 -8.64
C ALA A 58 4.55 15.42 -9.88
N SER A 59 5.27 14.60 -10.62
CA SER A 59 6.07 15.03 -11.76
C SER A 59 5.33 14.91 -13.08
N ASP A 60 5.87 15.55 -14.12
CA ASP A 60 5.34 15.46 -15.47
C ASP A 60 5.50 14.06 -16.07
N GLU A 61 6.36 13.23 -15.50
CA GLU A 61 6.54 11.85 -15.95
C GLU A 61 5.26 11.03 -15.82
N SER A 62 4.39 11.38 -14.87
CA SER A 62 3.09 10.73 -14.69
C SER A 62 1.93 11.55 -15.28
N ALA A 63 2.20 12.35 -16.31
CA ALA A 63 1.25 13.33 -16.86
C ALA A 63 -0.09 12.74 -17.31
N ARG A 64 -0.14 11.46 -17.61
CA ARG A 64 -1.35 10.78 -18.06
C ARG A 64 -2.08 10.02 -16.95
N MET A 65 -1.60 10.11 -15.70
CA MET A 65 -2.21 9.41 -14.58
C MET A 65 -3.09 10.34 -13.76
N THR A 66 -4.36 9.99 -13.64
CA THR A 66 -5.31 10.64 -12.73
C THR A 66 -6.39 9.64 -12.34
N GLY A 67 -6.97 9.82 -11.17
CA GLY A 67 -8.02 8.94 -10.68
C GLY A 67 -7.53 7.54 -10.29
N THR A 68 -6.23 7.37 -10.04
CA THR A 68 -5.63 6.08 -9.76
C THR A 68 -5.35 5.93 -8.27
N VAL A 69 -5.60 4.74 -7.74
CA VAL A 69 -5.16 4.35 -6.39
C VAL A 69 -4.07 3.30 -6.57
N ILE A 70 -2.87 3.60 -6.07
CA ILE A 70 -1.71 2.72 -6.23
C ILE A 70 -1.37 2.08 -4.89
N PRO A 71 -1.56 0.77 -4.73
CA PRO A 71 -1.08 0.08 -3.53
C PRO A 71 0.44 0.05 -3.49
N LEU A 72 1.01 0.47 -2.37
CA LEU A 72 2.43 0.29 -2.07
C LEU A 72 2.49 -0.33 -0.68
N ASP A 73 2.23 -1.62 -0.60
CA ASP A 73 1.83 -2.31 0.62
C ASP A 73 2.59 -3.61 0.86
N SER A 74 3.72 -3.78 0.23
CA SER A 74 4.55 -5.00 0.35
C SER A 74 3.76 -6.29 0.09
N GLY A 75 2.73 -6.20 -0.75
CA GLY A 75 1.92 -7.34 -1.14
C GLY A 75 0.77 -7.65 -0.19
N TYR A 76 0.42 -6.76 0.74
CA TYR A 76 -0.68 -6.99 1.68
C TYR A 76 -1.99 -7.33 0.98
N MET A 77 -2.40 -6.54 -0.01
CA MET A 77 -3.67 -6.78 -0.71
C MET A 77 -3.65 -8.06 -1.52
N ALA A 78 -2.52 -8.38 -2.15
CA ALA A 78 -2.37 -9.64 -2.89
C ALA A 78 -2.44 -10.83 -1.95
N PHE A 79 -1.81 -10.76 -0.78
CA PHE A 79 -1.84 -11.82 0.22
C PHE A 79 -3.25 -12.00 0.78
N LYS A 80 -3.93 -10.90 1.10
CA LYS A 80 -5.31 -10.93 1.59
C LYS A 80 -6.25 -11.55 0.57
N ALA A 81 -6.15 -11.18 -0.70
CA ALA A 81 -6.99 -11.73 -1.75
C ALA A 81 -6.79 -13.25 -1.87
N ARG A 82 -5.54 -13.73 -1.76
CA ARG A 82 -5.25 -15.16 -1.78
C ARG A 82 -5.89 -15.88 -0.61
N LEU A 83 -5.82 -15.33 0.59
CA LEU A 83 -6.47 -15.91 1.78
C LEU A 83 -7.99 -15.97 1.62
N ASP A 84 -8.59 -14.91 1.08
CA ASP A 84 -10.04 -14.85 0.85
C ASP A 84 -10.48 -15.94 -0.13
N VAL A 85 -9.74 -16.14 -1.22
CA VAL A 85 -10.03 -17.20 -2.19
C VAL A 85 -9.88 -18.58 -1.56
N MET A 86 -8.81 -18.82 -0.82
CA MET A 86 -8.58 -20.10 -0.14
C MET A 86 -9.67 -20.39 0.89
N GLY A 87 -10.09 -19.35 1.64
CA GLY A 87 -11.18 -19.49 2.61
C GLY A 87 -12.50 -19.86 1.93
N ALA A 88 -12.82 -19.24 0.80
CA ALA A 88 -14.02 -19.55 0.04
C ALA A 88 -13.99 -20.98 -0.50
N MET A 89 -12.83 -21.42 -0.98
CA MET A 89 -12.66 -22.79 -1.47
C MET A 89 -12.86 -23.81 -0.34
N GLN A 90 -12.33 -23.56 0.84
CA GLN A 90 -12.50 -24.44 2.00
C GLN A 90 -13.96 -24.48 2.47
N ALA A 91 -14.66 -23.36 2.40
CA ALA A 91 -16.06 -23.28 2.80
C ALA A 91 -16.98 -24.12 1.91
N ASN A 92 -16.57 -24.39 0.65
CA ASN A 92 -17.35 -25.18 -0.32
C ASN A 92 -16.98 -26.66 -0.33
N THR A 93 -16.08 -27.08 0.53
CA THR A 93 -15.69 -28.48 0.65
C THR A 93 -16.22 -29.08 1.94
#